data_38f087aae00beb00efee353ac97d7d80
#
_entry.id   38f087aae00beb00efee353ac97d7d80
#
_cell.length_a   1.000
_cell.length_b   1.000
_cell.length_c   1.000
_cell.angle_alpha   90.00
_cell.angle_beta   90.00
_cell.angle_gamma   90.00
#
_symmetry.space_group_name_H-M   'P 1'
#
loop_
_entity.id
_entity.type
_entity.pdbx_description
1 polymer ?
#
loop_
_entity_poly.entity_id
_entity_poly.type
_entity_poly.pdbx_seq_one_letter_code
_entity_poly.pdbx_strand_id
1 'polypeptide(L)'
;NINLNASKNWNKGGETTIDRTTGMYLTGSNTQILKEGYPLSGFWSYSFAGLDGSNGKPMFNYVEVPEEEKSKGIDPTTYLVYSGEKEPYFTGGLGLSFRYKSLSLNTSFSLLLGSKKRLTSPYNDFRGEHNMMPDPTKNINRDLLNRWQKTGDEAYTNIPGLPIWPLGIAWTLPNTETAESPIYMWEKSDAMVVSASFLRCRNIGLSWQMKKEWCDKIHAKNLSINFNMDNVFVIASKRFNGFDPELENSIMPRSFSLGLNIGF
;
A
#
# COMPACT_ATOMS: atom_id res chain seq x y z
N ASN A 1 32.48 9.18 -1.46
CA ASN A 1 31.48 10.12 -1.99
C ASN A 1 30.13 9.86 -1.36
N ILE A 2 29.41 10.94 -1.05
CA ILE A 2 28.03 10.90 -0.55
C ILE A 2 27.20 11.77 -1.47
N ASN A 3 26.10 11.22 -1.98
CA ASN A 3 25.11 11.94 -2.79
C ASN A 3 23.79 11.91 -2.04
N LEU A 4 23.22 13.07 -1.76
CA LEU A 4 21.93 13.21 -1.11
C LEU A 4 21.01 14.04 -2.00
N ASN A 5 19.79 13.57 -2.17
CA ASN A 5 18.70 14.34 -2.75
C ASN A 5 17.48 14.27 -1.85
N ALA A 6 16.67 15.32 -1.87
CA ALA A 6 15.44 15.40 -1.13
C ALA A 6 14.46 16.27 -1.90
N SER A 7 13.20 15.85 -1.90
CA SER A 7 12.08 16.60 -2.49
C SER A 7 10.90 16.59 -1.54
N LYS A 8 10.20 17.70 -1.46
CA LYS A 8 8.96 17.82 -0.71
C LYS A 8 7.87 18.34 -1.63
N ASN A 9 6.74 17.65 -1.63
CA ASN A 9 5.56 18.00 -2.42
C ASN A 9 4.51 18.64 -1.52
N TRP A 10 3.93 19.75 -1.99
CA TRP A 10 2.75 20.39 -1.40
C TRP A 10 1.76 20.64 -2.49
N ASN A 11 0.58 20.18 -2.31
CA ASN A 11 -0.51 20.53 -3.21
C ASN A 11 -1.82 20.62 -2.43
N LYS A 12 -2.72 21.46 -2.90
CA LYS A 12 -4.10 21.59 -2.42
C LYS A 12 -5.00 21.84 -3.60
N GLY A 13 -6.14 21.20 -3.61
CA GLY A 13 -7.20 21.48 -4.56
C GLY A 13 -7.75 22.90 -4.34
N GLY A 14 -7.95 23.62 -5.43
CA GLY A 14 -8.69 24.89 -5.43
C GLY A 14 -10.18 24.66 -5.34
N GLU A 15 -10.97 25.68 -5.69
CA GLU A 15 -12.43 25.62 -5.71
C GLU A 15 -12.91 24.47 -6.61
N THR A 16 -13.68 23.56 -6.06
CA THR A 16 -14.19 22.37 -6.76
C THR A 16 -15.64 22.09 -6.35
N THR A 17 -16.38 21.52 -7.30
CA THR A 17 -17.72 21.00 -7.01
C THR A 17 -17.59 19.53 -6.64
N ILE A 18 -18.07 19.16 -5.44
CA ILE A 18 -18.12 17.76 -5.00
C ILE A 18 -19.32 17.10 -5.68
N ASP A 19 -19.09 15.95 -6.29
CA ASP A 19 -20.18 15.08 -6.72
C ASP A 19 -20.88 14.51 -5.48
N ARG A 20 -22.10 14.94 -5.25
CA ARG A 20 -22.92 14.54 -4.10
C ARG A 20 -23.66 13.22 -4.33
N THR A 21 -23.59 12.67 -5.54
CA THR A 21 -24.33 11.45 -5.90
C THR A 21 -23.59 10.16 -5.61
N THR A 22 -22.26 10.20 -5.47
CA THR A 22 -21.45 8.98 -5.34
C THR A 22 -20.26 9.15 -4.40
N GLY A 23 -20.33 8.56 -3.21
CA GLY A 23 -19.18 8.38 -2.30
C GLY A 23 -18.03 7.57 -2.89
N MET A 24 -18.27 6.86 -3.98
CA MET A 24 -17.33 6.06 -4.73
C MET A 24 -16.08 6.84 -5.17
N TYR A 25 -16.25 8.07 -5.52
CA TYR A 25 -15.15 8.96 -5.91
C TYR A 25 -14.19 9.24 -4.74
N LEU A 26 -14.69 9.60 -3.58
CA LEU A 26 -13.89 9.97 -2.43
C LEU A 26 -13.21 8.76 -1.76
N THR A 27 -13.74 7.55 -1.91
CA THR A 27 -13.11 6.33 -1.41
C THR A 27 -11.94 5.83 -2.27
N GLY A 28 -11.62 6.53 -3.35
CA GLY A 28 -10.46 6.22 -4.18
C GLY A 28 -10.73 5.19 -5.28
N SER A 29 -12.00 4.94 -5.60
CA SER A 29 -12.37 4.16 -6.78
C SER A 29 -12.16 4.94 -8.08
N ASN A 30 -12.04 6.28 -7.99
CA ASN A 30 -11.66 7.15 -9.08
C ASN A 30 -10.46 8.02 -8.67
N THR A 31 -9.55 8.30 -9.60
CA THR A 31 -8.29 9.00 -9.36
C THR A 31 -8.40 10.53 -9.45
N GLN A 32 -9.55 11.07 -9.81
CA GLN A 32 -9.70 12.50 -10.18
C GLN A 32 -10.60 13.30 -9.24
N ILE A 33 -10.57 13.05 -7.93
CA ILE A 33 -11.43 13.81 -7.03
C ILE A 33 -10.67 14.94 -6.37
N LEU A 34 -11.14 16.11 -6.66
CA LEU A 34 -10.66 17.33 -6.08
C LEU A 34 -11.65 17.79 -5.02
N LYS A 35 -11.23 17.79 -3.77
CA LYS A 35 -11.93 18.48 -2.70
C LYS A 35 -11.11 19.71 -2.31
N GLU A 36 -11.77 20.86 -2.25
CA GLU A 36 -11.16 22.13 -1.85
C GLU A 36 -10.43 22.00 -0.50
N GLY A 37 -9.21 22.52 -0.45
CA GLY A 37 -8.38 22.51 0.74
C GLY A 37 -7.67 21.19 1.03
N TYR A 38 -7.95 20.13 0.27
CA TYR A 38 -7.28 18.83 0.40
C TYR A 38 -6.27 18.58 -0.73
N PRO A 39 -5.27 17.74 -0.50
CA PRO A 39 -4.33 17.34 -1.55
C PRO A 39 -5.00 16.64 -2.73
N LEU A 40 -4.44 16.80 -3.93
CA LEU A 40 -4.97 16.21 -5.17
C LEU A 40 -5.01 14.68 -5.14
N SER A 41 -4.07 14.05 -4.41
CA SER A 41 -3.98 12.60 -4.22
C SER A 41 -4.70 12.12 -2.96
N GLY A 42 -5.45 12.99 -2.28
CA GLY A 42 -6.22 12.68 -1.08
C GLY A 42 -7.33 11.67 -1.36
N PHE A 43 -7.62 10.82 -0.37
CA PHE A 43 -8.73 9.88 -0.45
C PHE A 43 -9.43 9.70 0.89
N TRP A 44 -10.67 9.22 0.83
CA TRP A 44 -11.55 9.05 1.98
C TRP A 44 -11.94 7.59 2.15
N SER A 45 -12.35 7.22 3.34
CA SER A 45 -12.73 5.86 3.70
C SER A 45 -13.99 5.87 4.55
N TYR A 46 -14.73 4.76 4.54
CA TYR A 46 -15.76 4.53 5.53
C TYR A 46 -15.11 4.42 6.92
N SER A 47 -15.72 5.06 7.93
CA SER A 47 -15.24 4.99 9.30
C SER A 47 -15.62 3.65 9.91
N PHE A 48 -14.66 2.75 10.09
CA PHE A 48 -14.88 1.43 10.64
C PHE A 48 -15.09 1.48 12.15
N ALA A 49 -16.17 0.89 12.64
CA ALA A 49 -16.55 0.86 14.05
C ALA A 49 -16.27 -0.49 14.73
N GLY A 50 -15.74 -1.47 14.03
CA GLY A 50 -15.51 -2.81 14.54
C GLY A 50 -16.36 -3.85 13.84
N LEU A 51 -16.41 -5.05 14.41
CA LEU A 51 -17.23 -6.17 13.94
C LEU A 51 -18.36 -6.44 14.93
N ASP A 52 -19.53 -6.78 14.39
CA ASP A 52 -20.65 -7.28 15.19
C ASP A 52 -20.29 -8.64 15.81
N GLY A 53 -20.26 -8.72 17.14
CA GLY A 53 -19.89 -9.93 17.87
C GLY A 53 -20.86 -11.10 17.69
N SER A 54 -22.06 -10.87 17.16
CA SER A 54 -23.03 -11.94 16.93
C SER A 54 -22.83 -12.67 15.60
N ASN A 55 -22.29 -12.00 14.58
CA ASN A 55 -22.24 -12.50 13.21
C ASN A 55 -20.99 -12.14 12.43
N GLY A 56 -20.07 -11.33 12.99
CA GLY A 56 -18.83 -10.91 12.34
C GLY A 56 -18.99 -9.90 11.21
N LYS A 57 -20.16 -9.25 11.11
CA LYS A 57 -20.44 -8.22 10.12
C LYS A 57 -19.68 -6.94 10.45
N PRO A 58 -19.07 -6.25 9.47
CA PRO A 58 -18.44 -4.95 9.72
C PRO A 58 -19.49 -3.89 10.06
N MET A 59 -19.19 -3.08 11.05
CA MET A 59 -19.96 -1.92 11.48
C MET A 59 -19.22 -0.63 11.16
N PHE A 60 -19.98 0.45 10.95
CA PHE A 60 -19.44 1.75 10.54
C PHE A 60 -20.04 2.87 11.38
N ASN A 61 -19.23 3.92 11.61
CA ASN A 61 -19.71 5.14 12.23
C ASN A 61 -20.38 6.03 11.19
N TYR A 62 -21.52 6.60 11.53
CA TYR A 62 -22.25 7.52 10.69
C TYR A 62 -22.58 8.80 11.42
N VAL A 63 -22.64 9.88 10.66
CA VAL A 63 -23.16 11.16 11.13
C VAL A 63 -24.55 11.32 10.54
N GLU A 64 -25.52 11.72 11.36
CA GLU A 64 -26.84 12.08 10.88
C GLU A 64 -26.76 13.34 10.01
N VAL A 65 -27.34 13.27 8.82
CA VAL A 65 -27.39 14.38 7.88
C VAL A 65 -28.75 15.07 8.03
N PRO A 66 -28.77 16.40 8.21
CA PRO A 66 -30.01 17.15 8.30
C PRO A 66 -30.90 16.96 7.06
N GLU A 67 -32.22 16.91 7.25
CA GLU A 67 -33.18 16.72 6.15
C GLU A 67 -33.07 17.78 5.03
N GLU A 68 -32.70 19.00 5.39
CA GLU A 68 -32.48 20.08 4.42
C GLU A 68 -31.30 19.80 3.47
N GLU A 69 -30.28 19.06 3.92
CA GLU A 69 -29.16 18.68 3.08
C GLU A 69 -29.46 17.44 2.24
N LYS A 70 -30.33 16.55 2.69
CA LYS A 70 -30.74 15.35 1.94
C LYS A 70 -31.37 15.72 0.59
N SER A 71 -32.18 16.78 0.55
CA SER A 71 -32.82 17.24 -0.69
C SER A 71 -31.86 17.80 -1.74
N LYS A 72 -30.65 18.20 -1.34
CA LYS A 72 -29.58 18.72 -2.21
C LYS A 72 -28.59 17.63 -2.66
N GLY A 73 -28.84 16.38 -2.27
CA GLY A 73 -27.86 15.31 -2.34
C GLY A 73 -26.87 15.36 -1.16
N ILE A 74 -26.41 14.22 -0.70
CA ILE A 74 -25.58 14.12 0.49
C ILE A 74 -24.12 14.29 0.11
N ASP A 75 -23.41 15.21 0.78
CA ASP A 75 -21.96 15.31 0.66
C ASP A 75 -21.32 14.05 1.26
N PRO A 76 -20.61 13.23 0.45
CA PRO A 76 -19.96 12.02 0.95
C PRO A 76 -19.01 12.23 2.13
N THR A 77 -18.49 13.42 2.30
CA THR A 77 -17.61 13.76 3.42
C THR A 77 -18.30 13.82 4.77
N THR A 78 -19.63 13.76 4.81
CA THR A 78 -20.39 13.67 6.05
C THR A 78 -20.33 12.26 6.66
N TYR A 79 -20.15 11.23 5.86
CA TYR A 79 -20.05 9.84 6.31
C TYR A 79 -18.72 9.15 6.00
N LEU A 80 -17.82 9.85 5.31
CA LEU A 80 -16.47 9.36 5.04
C LEU A 80 -15.45 10.16 5.85
N VAL A 81 -14.35 9.50 6.22
CA VAL A 81 -13.22 10.11 6.91
C VAL A 81 -12.03 10.27 5.97
N TYR A 82 -11.33 11.40 6.08
CA TYR A 82 -10.11 11.60 5.32
C TYR A 82 -9.02 10.62 5.74
N SER A 83 -8.48 9.86 4.80
CA SER A 83 -7.54 8.77 5.06
C SER A 83 -6.10 9.11 4.75
N GLY A 84 -5.85 10.26 4.14
CA GLY A 84 -4.52 10.74 3.78
C GLY A 84 -4.29 10.81 2.28
N GLU A 85 -3.03 10.86 1.88
CA GLU A 85 -2.59 11.03 0.50
C GLU A 85 -2.00 9.74 -0.05
N LYS A 86 -2.27 9.44 -1.33
CA LYS A 86 -1.64 8.32 -2.04
C LYS A 86 -0.19 8.63 -2.40
N GLU A 87 0.10 9.88 -2.71
CA GLU A 87 1.45 10.34 -3.04
C GLU A 87 2.23 10.73 -1.79
N PRO A 88 3.55 10.47 -1.75
CA PRO A 88 4.38 10.88 -0.64
C PRO A 88 4.56 12.42 -0.63
N TYR A 89 4.45 13.02 0.55
CA TYR A 89 4.79 14.43 0.71
C TYR A 89 6.31 14.66 0.74
N PHE A 90 7.10 13.62 1.03
CA PHE A 90 8.56 13.70 1.04
C PHE A 90 9.18 12.47 0.36
N THR A 91 10.14 12.74 -0.52
CA THR A 91 10.98 11.71 -1.13
C THR A 91 12.45 12.07 -0.94
N GLY A 92 13.26 11.07 -0.63
CA GLY A 92 14.68 11.22 -0.43
C GLY A 92 15.50 10.11 -1.07
N GLY A 93 16.71 10.42 -1.46
CA GLY A 93 17.66 9.44 -1.96
C GLY A 93 19.04 9.69 -1.35
N LEU A 94 19.70 8.59 -0.96
CA LEU A 94 21.07 8.60 -0.44
C LEU A 94 21.91 7.60 -1.23
N GLY A 95 22.94 8.10 -1.90
CA GLY A 95 23.97 7.30 -2.55
C GLY A 95 25.28 7.38 -1.78
N LEU A 96 25.85 6.22 -1.46
CA LEU A 96 27.14 6.12 -0.80
C LEU A 96 28.11 5.37 -1.71
N SER A 97 29.31 5.95 -1.89
CA SER A 97 30.39 5.31 -2.63
C SER A 97 31.66 5.41 -1.79
N PHE A 98 32.18 4.25 -1.44
CA PHE A 98 33.37 4.09 -0.64
C PHE A 98 34.42 3.33 -1.42
N ARG A 99 35.65 3.83 -1.44
CA ARG A 99 36.78 3.15 -2.06
C ARG A 99 37.93 3.06 -1.07
N TYR A 100 38.42 1.85 -0.88
CA TYR A 100 39.61 1.59 -0.09
C TYR A 100 40.57 0.68 -0.87
N LYS A 101 41.71 1.22 -1.26
CA LYS A 101 42.68 0.52 -2.13
C LYS A 101 42.02 -0.01 -3.41
N SER A 102 41.98 -1.32 -3.56
CA SER A 102 41.42 -2.04 -4.71
C SER A 102 39.92 -2.40 -4.55
N LEU A 103 39.34 -2.11 -3.38
CA LEU A 103 37.94 -2.44 -3.10
C LEU A 103 37.08 -1.18 -3.22
N SER A 104 35.96 -1.29 -3.90
CA SER A 104 34.94 -0.25 -4.00
C SER A 104 33.59 -0.80 -3.60
N LEU A 105 32.88 -0.07 -2.73
CA LEU A 105 31.51 -0.37 -2.31
C LEU A 105 30.62 0.80 -2.73
N ASN A 106 29.53 0.49 -3.40
CA ASN A 106 28.50 1.43 -3.76
C ASN A 106 27.16 0.95 -3.21
N THR A 107 26.37 1.85 -2.66
CA THR A 107 25.02 1.51 -2.21
C THR A 107 24.10 2.72 -2.37
N SER A 108 22.83 2.46 -2.62
CA SER A 108 21.82 3.50 -2.73
C SER A 108 20.57 3.15 -1.94
N PHE A 109 19.99 4.19 -1.35
CA PHE A 109 18.78 4.12 -0.57
C PHE A 109 17.73 5.07 -1.12
N SER A 110 16.47 4.71 -0.98
CA SER A 110 15.34 5.62 -1.20
C SER A 110 14.43 5.63 0.01
N LEU A 111 13.94 6.82 0.34
CA LEU A 111 13.02 7.09 1.43
C LEU A 111 11.77 7.76 0.86
N LEU A 112 10.60 7.21 1.16
CA LEU A 112 9.30 7.81 0.87
C LEU A 112 8.52 7.95 2.17
N LEU A 113 7.98 9.15 2.41
CA LEU A 113 7.23 9.44 3.63
C LEU A 113 5.89 10.07 3.32
N GLY A 114 4.90 9.71 4.13
CA GLY A 114 3.59 10.36 4.19
C GLY A 114 2.53 9.75 3.29
N SER A 115 2.90 8.89 2.34
CA SER A 115 1.92 8.18 1.52
C SER A 115 1.09 7.20 2.35
N LYS A 116 -0.18 7.08 1.98
CA LYS A 116 -1.13 6.11 2.49
C LYS A 116 -1.62 5.21 1.36
N LYS A 117 -1.89 3.97 1.68
CA LYS A 117 -2.41 2.99 0.72
C LYS A 117 -3.50 2.17 1.37
N ARG A 118 -4.45 1.75 0.56
CA ARG A 118 -5.44 0.76 1.00
C ARG A 118 -4.90 -0.63 0.69
N LEU A 119 -4.91 -1.51 1.67
CA LEU A 119 -4.52 -2.90 1.47
C LEU A 119 -5.52 -3.60 0.55
N THR A 120 -5.05 -4.59 -0.18
CA THR A 120 -5.95 -5.45 -0.95
C THR A 120 -6.74 -6.34 0.00
N SER A 121 -8.01 -6.45 -0.26
CA SER A 121 -8.90 -7.31 0.52
C SER A 121 -8.48 -8.77 0.42
N PRO A 122 -8.44 -9.51 1.54
CA PRO A 122 -8.26 -10.95 1.51
C PRO A 122 -9.43 -11.69 0.84
N TYR A 123 -10.55 -10.97 0.61
CA TYR A 123 -11.73 -11.47 -0.08
C TYR A 123 -11.74 -11.15 -1.58
N ASN A 124 -10.68 -10.57 -2.13
CA ASN A 124 -10.66 -10.13 -3.53
C ASN A 124 -10.89 -11.25 -4.54
N ASP A 125 -10.49 -12.48 -4.20
CA ASP A 125 -10.63 -13.66 -5.06
C ASP A 125 -11.99 -14.37 -4.90
N PHE A 126 -12.86 -13.85 -4.02
CA PHE A 126 -14.17 -14.46 -3.72
C PHE A 126 -15.33 -13.77 -4.43
N ARG A 127 -15.08 -12.98 -5.46
CA ARG A 127 -16.10 -12.21 -6.18
C ARG A 127 -16.94 -13.12 -7.09
N GLY A 128 -18.01 -13.65 -6.53
CA GLY A 128 -19.10 -14.27 -7.27
C GLY A 128 -20.44 -13.65 -6.86
N GLU A 129 -21.38 -13.56 -7.77
CA GLU A 129 -22.62 -12.77 -7.59
C GLU A 129 -23.49 -13.18 -6.39
N HIS A 130 -23.35 -14.38 -5.84
CA HIS A 130 -24.29 -14.88 -4.82
C HIS A 130 -23.68 -15.62 -3.64
N ASN A 131 -22.44 -16.12 -3.73
CA ASN A 131 -21.78 -16.83 -2.63
C ASN A 131 -20.28 -16.57 -2.68
N MET A 132 -19.80 -15.67 -1.84
CA MET A 132 -18.38 -15.40 -1.68
C MET A 132 -17.70 -16.53 -0.89
N MET A 133 -17.74 -17.75 -1.40
CA MET A 133 -17.02 -18.88 -0.82
C MET A 133 -15.65 -19.03 -1.47
N PRO A 134 -14.63 -19.44 -0.70
CA PRO A 134 -13.32 -19.73 -1.23
C PRO A 134 -13.41 -20.81 -2.32
N ASP A 135 -12.79 -20.58 -3.47
CA ASP A 135 -12.61 -21.62 -4.47
C ASP A 135 -11.59 -22.64 -3.93
N PRO A 136 -11.99 -23.90 -3.66
CA PRO A 136 -11.08 -24.90 -3.08
C PRO A 136 -9.93 -25.28 -4.00
N THR A 137 -9.97 -24.87 -5.27
CA THR A 137 -8.91 -25.13 -6.26
C THR A 137 -7.87 -24.02 -6.33
N LYS A 138 -8.08 -22.90 -5.65
CA LYS A 138 -7.18 -21.74 -5.66
C LYS A 138 -6.51 -21.53 -4.30
N ASN A 139 -5.32 -20.94 -4.34
CA ASN A 139 -4.68 -20.45 -3.14
C ASN A 139 -5.47 -19.26 -2.57
N ILE A 140 -5.78 -19.34 -1.28
CA ILE A 140 -6.47 -18.27 -0.55
C ILE A 140 -5.47 -17.42 0.23
N ASN A 141 -5.83 -16.15 0.42
CA ASN A 141 -5.03 -15.24 1.22
C ASN A 141 -4.92 -15.75 2.67
N ARG A 142 -3.69 -15.81 3.19
CA ARG A 142 -3.40 -16.28 4.54
C ARG A 142 -4.09 -15.46 5.63
N ASP A 143 -4.37 -14.19 5.39
CA ASP A 143 -5.00 -13.30 6.37
C ASP A 143 -6.41 -13.76 6.74
N LEU A 144 -7.08 -14.55 5.87
CA LEU A 144 -8.36 -15.16 6.18
C LEU A 144 -8.33 -16.15 7.34
N LEU A 145 -7.17 -16.65 7.74
CA LEU A 145 -7.04 -17.46 8.95
C LEU A 145 -7.35 -16.65 10.21
N ASN A 146 -7.12 -15.33 10.16
CA ASN A 146 -7.34 -14.39 11.25
C ASN A 146 -8.71 -13.69 11.17
N ARG A 147 -9.61 -14.13 10.28
CA ARG A 147 -10.95 -13.55 10.19
C ARG A 147 -11.77 -13.87 11.44
N TRP A 148 -12.82 -13.11 11.67
CA TRP A 148 -13.81 -13.43 12.65
C TRP A 148 -14.47 -14.80 12.35
N GLN A 149 -14.57 -15.69 13.30
CA GLN A 149 -15.12 -17.05 13.17
C GLN A 149 -16.20 -17.34 14.20
N LYS A 150 -16.12 -16.71 15.38
CA LYS A 150 -17.06 -16.88 16.49
C LYS A 150 -17.10 -15.63 17.36
N THR A 151 -18.16 -15.52 18.16
CA THR A 151 -18.32 -14.48 19.18
C THR A 151 -17.09 -14.40 20.08
N GLY A 152 -16.57 -13.18 20.27
CA GLY A 152 -15.37 -12.86 21.03
C GLY A 152 -14.16 -12.59 20.13
N ASP A 153 -14.16 -13.03 18.86
CA ASP A 153 -13.04 -12.80 17.94
C ASP A 153 -12.97 -11.32 17.51
N GLU A 154 -14.07 -10.57 17.58
CA GLU A 154 -14.14 -9.14 17.27
C GLU A 154 -13.19 -8.29 18.14
N ALA A 155 -12.78 -8.80 19.28
CA ALA A 155 -11.78 -8.16 20.13
C ALA A 155 -10.34 -8.28 19.59
N TYR A 156 -10.08 -9.19 18.69
CA TYR A 156 -8.73 -9.55 18.24
C TYR A 156 -8.50 -9.37 16.74
N THR A 157 -9.59 -9.26 15.95
CA THR A 157 -9.50 -9.10 14.51
C THR A 157 -10.41 -7.99 13.98
N ASN A 158 -9.97 -7.35 12.91
CA ASN A 158 -10.76 -6.42 12.12
C ASN A 158 -11.18 -7.03 10.77
N ILE A 159 -10.90 -8.32 10.54
CA ILE A 159 -11.26 -9.02 9.31
C ILE A 159 -12.64 -9.65 9.52
N PRO A 160 -13.65 -9.25 8.74
CA PRO A 160 -15.01 -9.77 8.87
C PRO A 160 -15.09 -11.29 8.77
N GLY A 161 -16.20 -11.86 9.19
CA GLY A 161 -16.55 -13.23 8.90
C GLY A 161 -16.64 -13.50 7.40
N LEU A 162 -16.73 -14.78 7.00
CA LEU A 162 -16.95 -15.12 5.60
C LEU A 162 -18.23 -14.44 5.09
N PRO A 163 -18.20 -13.76 3.94
CA PRO A 163 -19.32 -13.01 3.39
C PRO A 163 -20.36 -13.92 2.77
N ILE A 164 -20.75 -14.98 3.50
CA ILE A 164 -21.88 -15.83 3.17
C ILE A 164 -23.18 -15.17 3.60
N TRP A 165 -24.28 -15.56 2.98
CA TRP A 165 -25.61 -15.13 3.43
C TRP A 165 -25.76 -15.28 4.97
N PRO A 166 -26.18 -14.26 5.75
CA PRO A 166 -26.69 -12.95 5.32
C PRO A 166 -25.63 -11.82 5.22
N LEU A 167 -24.33 -12.08 5.40
CA LEU A 167 -23.29 -11.03 5.41
C LEU A 167 -23.09 -10.36 4.04
N GLY A 168 -23.48 -11.02 2.97
CA GLY A 168 -23.44 -10.48 1.61
C GLY A 168 -24.66 -9.63 1.22
N ILE A 169 -25.63 -9.42 2.13
CA ILE A 169 -26.81 -8.60 1.83
C ILE A 169 -26.38 -7.13 1.71
N ALA A 170 -26.86 -6.51 0.64
CA ALA A 170 -26.70 -5.08 0.46
C ALA A 170 -27.28 -4.32 1.66
N TRP A 171 -26.57 -3.31 2.11
CA TRP A 171 -26.97 -2.45 3.19
C TRP A 171 -27.14 -1.03 2.65
N THR A 172 -28.28 -0.44 2.92
CA THR A 172 -28.52 0.95 2.54
C THR A 172 -27.67 1.84 3.44
N LEU A 173 -26.83 2.66 2.83
CA LEU A 173 -26.09 3.68 3.55
C LEU A 173 -27.09 4.60 4.26
N PRO A 174 -26.86 4.94 5.55
CA PRO A 174 -27.70 5.89 6.24
C PRO A 174 -27.85 7.17 5.43
N ASN A 175 -29.09 7.65 5.34
CA ASN A 175 -29.42 8.89 4.65
C ASN A 175 -29.20 8.90 3.13
N THR A 176 -29.00 7.74 2.49
CA THR A 176 -28.91 7.61 1.04
C THR A 176 -29.85 6.51 0.54
N GLU A 177 -30.21 6.53 -0.73
CA GLU A 177 -30.89 5.41 -1.40
C GLU A 177 -29.89 4.35 -1.91
N THR A 178 -28.59 4.62 -1.75
CA THR A 178 -27.53 3.75 -2.25
C THR A 178 -27.34 2.57 -1.33
N ALA A 179 -27.53 1.37 -1.89
CA ALA A 179 -27.25 0.12 -1.20
C ALA A 179 -25.83 -0.36 -1.51
N GLU A 180 -25.05 -0.63 -0.46
CA GLU A 180 -23.67 -1.13 -0.57
C GLU A 180 -23.49 -2.42 0.24
N SER A 181 -22.66 -3.32 -0.26
CA SER A 181 -22.29 -4.51 0.50
C SER A 181 -21.41 -4.11 1.71
N PRO A 182 -21.69 -4.60 2.93
CA PRO A 182 -20.86 -4.35 4.09
C PRO A 182 -19.40 -4.75 3.90
N ILE A 183 -19.13 -5.81 3.16
CA ILE A 183 -17.76 -6.24 2.83
C ILE A 183 -17.10 -5.23 1.89
N TYR A 184 -17.81 -4.73 0.88
CA TYR A 184 -17.28 -3.67 0.01
C TYR A 184 -16.97 -2.39 0.80
N MET A 185 -17.84 -1.99 1.71
CA MET A 185 -17.60 -0.84 2.59
C MET A 185 -16.38 -1.07 3.49
N TRP A 186 -16.21 -2.29 4.02
CA TRP A 186 -15.04 -2.65 4.81
C TRP A 186 -13.76 -2.60 3.98
N GLU A 187 -13.77 -3.11 2.76
CA GLU A 187 -12.65 -2.99 1.82
C GLU A 187 -12.25 -1.53 1.55
N LYS A 188 -13.20 -0.62 1.63
CA LYS A 188 -13.00 0.82 1.43
C LYS A 188 -12.90 1.61 2.74
N SER A 189 -12.85 0.92 3.89
CA SER A 189 -12.78 1.56 5.20
C SER A 189 -11.35 1.96 5.59
N ASP A 190 -11.25 2.76 6.64
CA ASP A 190 -9.99 3.16 7.28
C ASP A 190 -9.27 1.98 7.96
N ALA A 191 -10.00 0.91 8.30
CA ALA A 191 -9.40 -0.35 8.76
C ALA A 191 -8.41 -0.94 7.74
N MET A 192 -8.63 -0.71 6.45
CA MET A 192 -7.78 -1.18 5.37
C MET A 192 -6.67 -0.19 4.99
N VAL A 193 -6.64 1.00 5.58
CA VAL A 193 -5.64 2.01 5.28
C VAL A 193 -4.36 1.76 6.06
N VAL A 194 -3.22 1.85 5.39
CA VAL A 194 -1.89 1.64 5.94
C VAL A 194 -0.93 2.74 5.51
N SER A 195 0.06 3.04 6.34
CA SER A 195 1.18 3.88 5.91
C SER A 195 2.00 3.15 4.86
N ALA A 196 2.12 3.74 3.68
CA ALA A 196 2.99 3.26 2.60
C ALA A 196 4.37 3.92 2.61
N SER A 197 4.72 4.60 3.70
CA SER A 197 6.08 5.10 3.92
C SER A 197 7.06 3.94 4.03
N PHE A 198 8.21 4.08 3.40
CA PHE A 198 9.26 3.07 3.45
C PHE A 198 10.66 3.63 3.29
N LEU A 199 11.63 2.86 3.78
CA LEU A 199 13.05 2.99 3.48
C LEU A 199 13.49 1.73 2.72
N ARG A 200 14.05 1.90 1.54
CA ARG A 200 14.56 0.81 0.70
C ARG A 200 16.05 0.93 0.46
N CYS A 201 16.79 -0.14 0.66
CA CYS A 201 18.12 -0.31 0.10
C CYS A 201 17.96 -0.86 -1.33
N ARG A 202 18.20 0.01 -2.33
CA ARG A 202 17.97 -0.32 -3.74
C ARG A 202 19.02 -1.26 -4.28
N ASN A 203 20.30 -0.96 -3.99
CA ASN A 203 21.39 -1.80 -4.44
C ASN A 203 22.57 -1.76 -3.48
N ILE A 204 23.37 -2.83 -3.52
CA ILE A 204 24.73 -2.91 -2.98
C ILE A 204 25.61 -3.48 -4.09
N GLY A 205 26.62 -2.71 -4.49
CA GLY A 205 27.62 -3.12 -5.47
C GLY A 205 29.00 -3.18 -4.81
N LEU A 206 29.68 -4.29 -4.96
CA LEU A 206 31.04 -4.51 -4.51
C LEU A 206 31.92 -4.78 -5.72
N SER A 207 32.98 -4.00 -5.90
CA SER A 207 33.96 -4.18 -6.95
C SER A 207 35.34 -4.36 -6.36
N TRP A 208 36.01 -5.40 -6.76
CA TRP A 208 37.38 -5.68 -6.36
C TRP A 208 38.29 -5.74 -7.57
N GLN A 209 39.21 -4.79 -7.65
CA GLN A 209 40.24 -4.76 -8.68
C GLN A 209 41.47 -5.53 -8.21
N MET A 210 41.86 -6.53 -8.96
CA MET A 210 43.01 -7.37 -8.65
C MET A 210 44.31 -6.54 -8.73
N LYS A 211 45.27 -6.95 -7.91
CA LYS A 211 46.62 -6.38 -7.96
C LYS A 211 47.33 -6.75 -9.26
N LYS A 212 48.19 -5.87 -9.73
CA LYS A 212 48.96 -6.09 -10.97
C LYS A 212 49.75 -7.39 -10.97
N GLU A 213 50.33 -7.75 -9.81
CA GLU A 213 51.08 -9.00 -9.65
C GLU A 213 50.26 -10.27 -9.99
N TRP A 214 48.97 -10.23 -9.78
CA TRP A 214 48.07 -11.36 -10.11
C TRP A 214 47.64 -11.31 -11.56
N CYS A 215 47.42 -10.12 -12.10
CA CYS A 215 47.13 -9.93 -13.51
C CYS A 215 48.30 -10.39 -14.42
N ASP A 216 49.54 -10.07 -14.02
CA ASP A 216 50.76 -10.44 -14.79
C ASP A 216 50.92 -11.96 -14.89
N LYS A 217 50.50 -12.73 -13.86
CA LYS A 217 50.55 -14.23 -13.89
C LYS A 217 49.65 -14.83 -14.97
N ILE A 218 48.57 -14.15 -15.34
CA ILE A 218 47.62 -14.58 -16.36
C ILE A 218 47.75 -13.82 -17.68
N HIS A 219 48.82 -13.01 -17.82
CA HIS A 219 49.08 -12.16 -18.98
C HIS A 219 47.94 -11.14 -19.24
N ALA A 220 47.20 -10.70 -18.20
CA ALA A 220 46.15 -9.72 -18.31
C ALA A 220 46.66 -8.31 -17.87
N LYS A 221 46.18 -7.27 -18.53
CA LYS A 221 46.43 -5.87 -18.12
C LYS A 221 45.62 -5.47 -16.87
N ASN A 222 44.44 -5.97 -16.78
CA ASN A 222 43.56 -5.75 -15.61
C ASN A 222 42.62 -6.92 -15.40
N LEU A 223 42.21 -7.10 -14.15
CA LEU A 223 41.21 -8.08 -13.73
C LEU A 223 40.38 -7.50 -12.59
N SER A 224 39.07 -7.52 -12.74
CA SER A 224 38.17 -7.12 -11.67
C SER A 224 36.99 -8.08 -11.52
N ILE A 225 36.57 -8.24 -10.27
CA ILE A 225 35.37 -9.00 -9.90
C ILE A 225 34.35 -7.99 -9.38
N ASN A 226 33.13 -8.07 -9.89
CA ASN A 226 32.04 -7.21 -9.49
C ASN A 226 30.87 -8.06 -8.98
N PHE A 227 30.38 -7.74 -7.82
CA PHE A 227 29.18 -8.34 -7.24
C PHE A 227 28.15 -7.22 -7.07
N ASN A 228 26.93 -7.47 -7.56
CA ASN A 228 25.80 -6.54 -7.33
C ASN A 228 24.63 -7.32 -6.77
N MET A 229 23.93 -6.69 -5.86
CA MET A 229 22.66 -7.14 -5.30
C MET A 229 21.66 -5.99 -5.40
N ASP A 230 20.51 -6.24 -6.03
CA ASP A 230 19.43 -5.27 -6.12
C ASP A 230 18.24 -5.68 -5.23
N ASN A 231 17.44 -4.69 -4.85
CA ASN A 231 16.30 -4.85 -3.94
C ASN A 231 16.68 -5.54 -2.63
N VAL A 232 17.74 -5.04 -1.98
CA VAL A 232 18.40 -5.70 -0.84
C VAL A 232 17.43 -5.88 0.32
N PHE A 233 16.75 -4.80 0.73
CA PHE A 233 15.68 -4.84 1.72
C PHE A 233 14.77 -3.61 1.62
N VAL A 234 13.59 -3.74 2.19
CA VAL A 234 12.65 -2.65 2.42
C VAL A 234 12.18 -2.68 3.88
N ILE A 235 12.14 -1.52 4.50
CA ILE A 235 11.56 -1.31 5.83
C ILE A 235 10.27 -0.53 5.63
N ALA A 236 9.13 -1.15 5.89
CA ALA A 236 7.79 -0.61 5.71
C ALA A 236 6.86 -1.10 6.82
N SER A 237 5.58 -0.73 6.75
CA SER A 237 4.57 -1.23 7.70
C SER A 237 4.47 -2.76 7.64
N LYS A 238 4.44 -3.41 8.82
CA LYS A 238 4.24 -4.86 8.95
C LYS A 238 2.91 -5.35 8.36
N ARG A 239 1.93 -4.46 8.24
CA ARG A 239 0.62 -4.78 7.64
C ARG A 239 0.67 -5.14 6.16
N PHE A 240 1.79 -4.89 5.48
CA PHE A 240 2.00 -5.39 4.11
C PHE A 240 2.27 -6.90 4.05
N ASN A 241 2.45 -7.58 5.18
CA ASN A 241 2.65 -9.05 5.25
C ASN A 241 3.76 -9.57 4.33
N GLY A 242 4.82 -8.77 4.10
CA GLY A 242 5.92 -9.11 3.21
C GLY A 242 5.74 -8.68 1.76
N PHE A 243 4.58 -8.16 1.38
CA PHE A 243 4.41 -7.50 0.08
C PHE A 243 5.16 -6.17 0.03
N ASP A 244 5.51 -5.77 -1.17
CA ASP A 244 6.22 -4.53 -1.38
C ASP A 244 5.25 -3.33 -1.34
N PRO A 245 5.57 -2.25 -0.58
CA PRO A 245 4.70 -1.08 -0.49
C PRO A 245 4.52 -0.33 -1.82
N GLU A 246 5.44 -0.47 -2.78
CA GLU A 246 5.32 0.13 -4.12
C GLU A 246 4.47 -0.74 -5.07
N LEU A 247 4.43 -2.05 -4.82
CA LEU A 247 3.64 -3.01 -5.60
C LEU A 247 2.35 -3.36 -4.85
N GLU A 248 1.28 -3.69 -5.57
CA GLU A 248 -0.01 -3.91 -4.90
C GLU A 248 -0.10 -5.25 -4.17
N ASN A 249 0.28 -6.34 -4.81
CA ASN A 249 0.13 -7.70 -4.26
C ASN A 249 1.31 -8.57 -4.65
N SER A 250 2.49 -7.99 -4.76
CA SER A 250 3.65 -8.75 -5.16
C SER A 250 4.87 -8.40 -4.33
N ILE A 251 5.84 -9.29 -4.38
CA ILE A 251 7.14 -9.14 -3.76
C ILE A 251 8.09 -8.64 -4.84
N MET A 252 8.85 -7.59 -4.56
CA MET A 252 9.92 -7.17 -5.45
C MET A 252 11.07 -8.19 -5.34
N PRO A 253 11.41 -8.89 -6.42
CA PRO A 253 12.44 -9.92 -6.36
C PRO A 253 13.81 -9.30 -6.09
N ARG A 254 14.62 -10.00 -5.31
CA ARG A 254 16.05 -9.71 -5.17
C ARG A 254 16.79 -10.29 -6.36
N SER A 255 17.74 -9.53 -6.91
CA SER A 255 18.64 -10.04 -7.94
C SER A 255 20.08 -10.01 -7.47
N PHE A 256 20.85 -10.98 -7.93
CA PHE A 256 22.28 -11.10 -7.66
C PHE A 256 23.01 -11.25 -9.00
N SER A 257 24.06 -10.51 -9.17
CA SER A 257 24.93 -10.65 -10.33
C SER A 257 26.40 -10.71 -9.92
N LEU A 258 27.15 -11.60 -10.57
CA LEU A 258 28.58 -11.69 -10.45
C LEU A 258 29.21 -11.48 -11.82
N GLY A 259 30.05 -10.49 -11.94
CA GLY A 259 30.76 -10.15 -13.17
C GLY A 259 32.27 -10.33 -13.01
N LEU A 260 32.93 -10.82 -14.05
CA LEU A 260 34.37 -10.89 -14.17
C LEU A 260 34.78 -10.09 -15.42
N ASN A 261 35.63 -9.08 -15.24
CA ASN A 261 36.18 -8.30 -16.34
C ASN A 261 37.68 -8.54 -16.43
N ILE A 262 38.14 -8.99 -17.59
CA ILE A 262 39.54 -9.26 -17.90
C ILE A 262 39.91 -8.43 -19.11
N GLY A 263 40.98 -7.64 -19.02
CA GLY A 263 41.57 -6.93 -20.14
C GLY A 263 42.94 -7.51 -20.47
N PHE A 264 43.23 -7.79 -21.75
CA PHE A 264 44.51 -8.31 -22.27
C PHE A 264 45.31 -7.23 -22.96
#